data_ed75aefdb04ec1243bda86b6b54d6461
#
_entry.id   ed75aefdb04ec1243bda86b6b54d6461
#
_cell.length_a   1.000
_cell.length_b   1.000
_cell.length_c   1.000
_cell.angle_alpha   90.00
_cell.angle_beta   90.00
_cell.angle_gamma   90.00
#
_symmetry.space_group_name_H-M   'P 1'
#
loop_
_entity.id
_entity.type
_entity.pdbx_description
1 polymer ?
#
loop_
_entity_poly.entity_id
_entity_poly.type
_entity_poly.pdbx_seq_one_letter_code
_entity_poly.pdbx_strand_id
1 'polypeptide(L)'
;MRRAKLDAKTREAAYLRDILIEANDVESFTKGMDLGKFVTDRLVCKAVTKCLESIAEATKSLTPALKERHKSIPWKQIAGFRDFSAHHYWELDYTMVWDVVIGHLPPLIVVVEAELAKRG
;
A
#
# COMPACT_ATOMS: atom_id res chain seq x y z
N MET A 1 18.07 -13.44 -15.71
CA MET A 1 17.28 -12.42 -15.03
C MET A 1 18.13 -11.27 -14.59
N ARG A 2 17.71 -10.07 -14.83
CA ARG A 2 18.52 -8.86 -14.60
C ARG A 2 18.23 -8.18 -13.28
N ARG A 3 17.13 -8.55 -12.62
CA ARG A 3 16.71 -7.83 -11.42
C ARG A 3 17.78 -7.76 -10.34
N ALA A 4 18.50 -8.87 -10.14
CA ALA A 4 19.55 -8.92 -9.12
C ALA A 4 20.71 -7.98 -9.42
N LYS A 5 20.85 -7.52 -10.65
CA LYS A 5 21.94 -6.63 -11.06
C LYS A 5 21.54 -5.17 -11.10
N LEU A 6 20.27 -4.86 -10.83
CA LEU A 6 19.81 -3.48 -10.76
C LEU A 6 20.35 -2.85 -9.49
N ASP A 7 20.69 -1.57 -9.54
CA ASP A 7 21.10 -0.87 -8.33
C ASP A 7 19.90 -0.62 -7.42
N ALA A 8 20.16 -0.25 -6.17
CA ALA A 8 19.14 -0.06 -5.17
C ALA A 8 18.12 1.01 -5.58
N LYS A 9 18.60 2.07 -6.21
CA LYS A 9 17.74 3.17 -6.64
C LYS A 9 16.74 2.73 -7.70
N THR A 10 17.19 1.94 -8.66
CA THR A 10 16.34 1.41 -9.72
C THR A 10 15.29 0.45 -9.16
N ARG A 11 15.71 -0.42 -8.24
CA ARG A 11 14.79 -1.35 -7.59
C ARG A 11 13.74 -0.58 -6.77
N GLU A 12 14.17 0.47 -6.08
CA GLU A 12 13.25 1.27 -5.29
C GLU A 12 12.18 1.91 -6.17
N ALA A 13 12.57 2.44 -7.34
CA ALA A 13 11.61 3.01 -8.27
C ALA A 13 10.57 1.97 -8.70
N ALA A 14 10.99 0.73 -8.91
CA ALA A 14 10.08 -0.34 -9.28
C ALA A 14 9.06 -0.62 -8.16
N TYR A 15 9.51 -0.66 -6.91
CA TYR A 15 8.60 -0.86 -5.77
C TYR A 15 7.64 0.32 -5.62
N LEU A 16 8.10 1.54 -5.85
CA LEU A 16 7.23 2.71 -5.81
C LEU A 16 6.14 2.62 -6.87
N ARG A 17 6.49 2.19 -8.07
CA ARG A 17 5.49 2.01 -9.14
C ARG A 17 4.48 0.92 -8.78
N ASP A 18 4.96 -0.18 -8.18
CA ASP A 18 4.06 -1.24 -7.74
C ASP A 18 3.06 -0.73 -6.71
N ILE A 19 3.53 0.07 -5.75
CA ILE A 19 2.64 0.67 -4.75
C ILE A 19 1.59 1.54 -5.44
N LEU A 20 2.00 2.35 -6.40
CA LEU A 20 1.07 3.24 -7.07
C LEU A 20 0.01 2.47 -7.85
N ILE A 21 0.40 1.41 -8.54
CA ILE A 21 -0.55 0.56 -9.29
C ILE A 21 -1.58 -0.03 -8.34
N GLU A 22 -1.12 -0.62 -7.23
CA GLU A 22 -2.04 -1.25 -6.28
C GLU A 22 -2.94 -0.21 -5.61
N ALA A 23 -2.41 0.96 -5.29
CA ALA A 23 -3.19 2.02 -4.67
C ALA A 23 -4.27 2.54 -5.63
N ASN A 24 -3.93 2.69 -6.90
CA ASN A 24 -4.90 3.11 -7.91
C ASN A 24 -6.00 2.05 -8.08
N ASP A 25 -5.66 0.78 -7.98
CA ASP A 25 -6.65 -0.30 -8.02
C ASP A 25 -7.61 -0.17 -6.83
N VAL A 26 -7.08 0.09 -5.63
CA VAL A 26 -7.95 0.27 -4.46
C VAL A 26 -8.92 1.43 -4.67
N GLU A 27 -8.43 2.55 -5.17
CA GLU A 27 -9.29 3.70 -5.43
C GLU A 27 -10.36 3.36 -6.45
N SER A 28 -10.00 2.64 -7.49
CA SER A 28 -10.95 2.21 -8.51
C SER A 28 -12.02 1.28 -7.95
N PHE A 29 -11.60 0.29 -7.15
CA PHE A 29 -12.52 -0.70 -6.57
C PHE A 29 -13.49 -0.09 -5.57
N THR A 30 -13.07 0.95 -4.87
CA THR A 30 -13.89 1.56 -3.80
C THR A 30 -14.59 2.83 -4.22
N LYS A 31 -14.50 3.20 -5.49
CA LYS A 31 -15.09 4.45 -5.97
C LYS A 31 -16.58 4.49 -5.68
N GLY A 32 -17.01 5.57 -5.04
CA GLY A 32 -18.41 5.77 -4.71
C GLY A 32 -18.91 4.97 -3.51
N MET A 33 -18.04 4.26 -2.82
CA MET A 33 -18.42 3.49 -1.64
C MET A 33 -18.28 4.30 -0.36
N ASP A 34 -19.14 3.97 0.59
CA ASP A 34 -18.99 4.38 1.99
C ASP A 34 -18.68 3.13 2.81
N LEU A 35 -18.52 3.30 4.11
CA LEU A 35 -18.19 2.18 4.99
C LEU A 35 -19.21 1.05 4.88
N GLY A 36 -20.50 1.40 4.90
CA GLY A 36 -21.55 0.39 4.85
C GLY A 36 -21.51 -0.46 3.58
N LYS A 37 -21.31 0.20 2.43
CA LYS A 37 -21.21 -0.52 1.18
C LYS A 37 -19.96 -1.36 1.10
N PHE A 38 -18.84 -0.83 1.62
CA PHE A 38 -17.58 -1.55 1.58
C PHE A 38 -17.64 -2.84 2.40
N VAL A 39 -18.04 -2.76 3.67
CA VAL A 39 -17.98 -3.93 4.55
C VAL A 39 -18.95 -5.04 4.15
N THR A 40 -19.98 -4.71 3.35
CA THR A 40 -20.95 -5.71 2.90
C THR A 40 -20.61 -6.28 1.52
N ASP A 41 -19.59 -5.78 0.85
CA ASP A 41 -19.19 -6.28 -0.46
C ASP A 41 -17.96 -7.17 -0.32
N ARG A 42 -18.20 -8.47 -0.19
CA ARG A 42 -17.11 -9.43 0.06
C ARG A 42 -16.05 -9.44 -1.03
N LEU A 43 -16.47 -9.28 -2.28
CA LEU A 43 -15.51 -9.27 -3.38
C LEU A 43 -14.57 -8.09 -3.27
N VAL A 44 -15.13 -6.91 -3.06
CA VAL A 44 -14.31 -5.70 -2.95
C VAL A 44 -13.43 -5.76 -1.70
N CYS A 45 -13.98 -6.24 -0.57
CA CYS A 45 -13.18 -6.38 0.66
C CYS A 45 -11.96 -7.26 0.42
N LYS A 46 -12.15 -8.40 -0.23
CA LYS A 46 -11.03 -9.31 -0.50
C LYS A 46 -10.05 -8.74 -1.48
N ALA A 47 -10.54 -8.09 -2.52
CA ALA A 47 -9.67 -7.46 -3.53
C ALA A 47 -8.82 -6.36 -2.91
N VAL A 48 -9.44 -5.48 -2.12
CA VAL A 48 -8.75 -4.38 -1.46
C VAL A 48 -7.72 -4.91 -0.46
N THR A 49 -8.11 -5.91 0.34
CA THR A 49 -7.17 -6.51 1.29
C THR A 49 -5.93 -7.04 0.59
N LYS A 50 -6.11 -7.70 -0.54
CA LYS A 50 -4.98 -8.21 -1.32
C LYS A 50 -4.09 -7.08 -1.82
N CYS A 51 -4.68 -6.00 -2.32
CA CYS A 51 -3.91 -4.84 -2.75
C CYS A 51 -3.11 -4.25 -1.60
N LEU A 52 -3.74 -4.11 -0.42
CA LEU A 52 -3.05 -3.55 0.74
C LEU A 52 -1.91 -4.46 1.21
N GLU A 53 -2.06 -5.78 1.11
CA GLU A 53 -0.98 -6.70 1.41
C GLU A 53 0.21 -6.49 0.46
N SER A 54 -0.08 -6.31 -0.81
CA SER A 54 0.97 -6.07 -1.81
C SER A 54 1.68 -4.75 -1.55
N ILE A 55 0.92 -3.70 -1.19
CA ILE A 55 1.49 -2.40 -0.83
C ILE A 55 2.40 -2.55 0.40
N ALA A 56 1.92 -3.24 1.43
CA ALA A 56 2.69 -3.46 2.65
C ALA A 56 4.02 -4.15 2.33
N GLU A 57 3.97 -5.18 1.50
CA GLU A 57 5.17 -5.90 1.11
C GLU A 57 6.16 -5.00 0.38
N ALA A 58 5.66 -4.19 -0.56
CA ALA A 58 6.51 -3.29 -1.32
C ALA A 58 7.14 -2.21 -0.43
N THR A 59 6.41 -1.70 0.57
CA THR A 59 6.96 -0.67 1.45
C THR A 59 8.14 -1.19 2.27
N LYS A 60 8.20 -2.48 2.54
CA LYS A 60 9.33 -3.06 3.26
C LYS A 60 10.63 -2.93 2.46
N SER A 61 10.53 -2.84 1.15
CA SER A 61 11.68 -2.79 0.26
C SER A 61 12.13 -1.36 -0.06
N LEU A 62 11.44 -0.35 0.48
CA LEU A 62 11.88 1.03 0.32
C LEU A 62 13.05 1.30 1.25
N THR A 63 13.94 2.20 0.82
CA THR A 63 15.16 2.47 1.58
C THR A 63 14.87 3.24 2.87
N PRO A 64 15.73 3.10 3.88
CA PRO A 64 15.60 3.93 5.09
C PRO A 64 15.68 5.41 4.80
N ALA A 65 16.49 5.80 3.81
CA ALA A 65 16.64 7.21 3.44
C ALA A 65 15.32 7.80 2.95
N LEU A 66 14.59 7.06 2.11
CA LEU A 66 13.28 7.52 1.63
C LEU A 66 12.31 7.65 2.79
N LYS A 67 12.26 6.64 3.65
CA LYS A 67 11.34 6.65 4.78
C LYS A 67 11.64 7.79 5.75
N GLU A 68 12.91 8.11 5.91
CA GLU A 68 13.32 9.21 6.77
C GLU A 68 12.87 10.56 6.20
N ARG A 69 12.87 10.71 4.89
CA ARG A 69 12.40 11.95 4.25
C ARG A 69 10.89 12.15 4.43
N HIS A 70 10.16 11.08 4.75
CA HIS A 70 8.69 11.13 4.84
C HIS A 70 8.22 10.52 6.15
N LYS A 71 8.70 11.06 7.26
CA LYS A 71 8.42 10.52 8.60
C LYS A 71 6.96 10.56 8.99
N SER A 72 6.16 11.40 8.36
CA SER A 72 4.74 11.49 8.68
C SER A 72 3.97 10.24 8.25
N ILE A 73 4.55 9.46 7.36
CA ILE A 73 3.93 8.19 6.95
C ILE A 73 4.25 7.13 8.00
N PRO A 74 3.23 6.42 8.52
CA PRO A 74 3.47 5.38 9.54
C PRO A 74 3.97 4.10 8.88
N TRP A 75 5.21 4.13 8.40
CA TRP A 75 5.80 3.03 7.62
C TRP A 75 5.71 1.67 8.32
N LYS A 76 5.96 1.66 9.63
CA LYS A 76 5.96 0.41 10.38
C LYS A 76 4.56 -0.19 10.45
N GLN A 77 3.55 0.63 10.66
CA GLN A 77 2.17 0.19 10.68
C GLN A 77 1.73 -0.35 9.32
N ILE A 78 2.11 0.35 8.26
CA ILE A 78 1.76 -0.06 6.90
C ILE A 78 2.40 -1.41 6.59
N ALA A 79 3.70 -1.55 6.86
CA ALA A 79 4.40 -2.81 6.62
C ALA A 79 3.80 -3.95 7.45
N GLY A 80 3.34 -3.64 8.67
CA GLY A 80 2.76 -4.64 9.56
C GLY A 80 1.43 -5.19 9.10
N PHE A 81 0.74 -4.50 8.21
CA PHE A 81 -0.55 -4.97 7.71
C PHE A 81 -0.44 -6.37 7.09
N ARG A 82 0.61 -6.61 6.33
CA ARG A 82 0.83 -7.91 5.68
C ARG A 82 0.94 -9.03 6.70
N ASP A 83 1.71 -8.80 7.77
CA ASP A 83 1.89 -9.80 8.81
C ASP A 83 0.60 -10.03 9.58
N PHE A 84 -0.12 -8.95 9.90
CA PHE A 84 -1.37 -9.07 10.62
C PHE A 84 -2.38 -9.87 9.79
N SER A 85 -2.56 -9.53 8.52
CA SER A 85 -3.56 -10.21 7.68
C SER A 85 -3.19 -11.68 7.45
N ALA A 86 -1.89 -12.00 7.36
CA ALA A 86 -1.43 -13.37 7.17
C ALA A 86 -1.70 -14.24 8.40
N HIS A 87 -1.55 -13.69 9.61
CA HIS A 87 -1.68 -14.44 10.85
C HIS A 87 -3.06 -14.38 11.48
N HIS A 88 -3.87 -13.40 11.08
CA HIS A 88 -5.19 -13.16 11.68
C HIS A 88 -6.27 -13.08 10.62
N TYR A 89 -6.10 -13.84 9.54
CA TYR A 89 -6.99 -13.80 8.40
C TYR A 89 -8.47 -13.93 8.78
N TRP A 90 -8.79 -14.88 9.65
CA TRP A 90 -10.19 -15.12 10.03
C TRP A 90 -10.73 -14.08 11.01
N GLU A 91 -9.85 -13.26 11.57
CA GLU A 91 -10.24 -12.19 12.50
C GLU A 91 -10.18 -10.82 11.86
N LEU A 92 -9.91 -10.77 10.55
CA LEU A 92 -9.71 -9.50 9.87
C LEU A 92 -11.01 -8.70 9.86
N ASP A 93 -10.93 -7.49 10.43
CA ASP A 93 -12.05 -6.57 10.52
C ASP A 93 -12.01 -5.62 9.33
N TYR A 94 -12.99 -5.72 8.43
CA TYR A 94 -13.03 -4.88 7.25
C TYR A 94 -13.28 -3.41 7.55
N THR A 95 -13.79 -3.09 8.74
CA THR A 95 -13.87 -1.69 9.18
C THR A 95 -12.46 -1.12 9.32
N MET A 96 -11.54 -1.91 9.90
CA MET A 96 -10.14 -1.51 10.00
C MET A 96 -9.50 -1.36 8.61
N VAL A 97 -9.83 -2.27 7.69
CA VAL A 97 -9.32 -2.16 6.32
C VAL A 97 -9.79 -0.85 5.68
N TRP A 98 -11.06 -0.50 5.88
CA TRP A 98 -11.60 0.76 5.36
C TRP A 98 -10.88 1.97 5.94
N ASP A 99 -10.55 1.92 7.24
CA ASP A 99 -9.80 3.01 7.88
C ASP A 99 -8.43 3.21 7.22
N VAL A 100 -7.78 2.11 6.83
CA VAL A 100 -6.50 2.20 6.12
C VAL A 100 -6.70 2.85 4.75
N VAL A 101 -7.74 2.44 4.02
CA VAL A 101 -8.04 3.00 2.70
C VAL A 101 -8.27 4.51 2.77
N ILE A 102 -9.02 4.96 3.77
CA ILE A 102 -9.39 6.37 3.88
C ILE A 102 -8.27 7.21 4.50
N GLY A 103 -7.58 6.67 5.50
CA GLY A 103 -6.63 7.47 6.29
C GLY A 103 -5.18 7.34 5.87
N HIS A 104 -4.73 6.14 5.51
CA HIS A 104 -3.31 5.92 5.24
C HIS A 104 -2.96 5.96 3.76
N LEU A 105 -3.87 5.51 2.92
CA LEU A 105 -3.57 5.37 1.50
C LEU A 105 -3.38 6.71 0.79
N PRO A 106 -4.25 7.72 0.98
CA PRO A 106 -4.07 8.98 0.27
C PRO A 106 -2.73 9.67 0.55
N PRO A 107 -2.27 9.80 1.81
CA PRO A 107 -0.95 10.38 2.06
C PRO A 107 0.18 9.58 1.43
N LEU A 108 0.05 8.25 1.43
CA LEU A 108 1.07 7.39 0.83
C LEU A 108 1.16 7.61 -0.67
N ILE A 109 0.03 7.74 -1.35
CA ILE A 109 0.01 8.01 -2.79
C ILE A 109 0.74 9.31 -3.10
N VAL A 110 0.48 10.36 -2.32
CA VAL A 110 1.16 11.65 -2.51
C VAL A 110 2.68 11.49 -2.42
N VAL A 111 3.15 10.77 -1.40
CA VAL A 111 4.58 10.54 -1.22
C VAL A 111 5.17 9.74 -2.37
N VAL A 112 4.49 8.69 -2.79
CA VAL A 112 4.97 7.82 -3.87
C VAL A 112 5.07 8.60 -5.18
N GLU A 113 4.04 9.38 -5.49
CA GLU A 113 4.04 10.19 -6.69
C GLU A 113 5.18 11.22 -6.68
N ALA A 114 5.40 11.85 -5.52
CA ALA A 114 6.48 12.83 -5.39
C ALA A 114 7.85 12.19 -5.59
N GLU A 115 8.06 11.01 -5.02
CA GLU A 115 9.34 10.32 -5.16
C GLU A 115 9.57 9.86 -6.60
N LEU A 116 8.53 9.38 -7.27
CA LEU A 116 8.64 8.98 -8.67
C LEU A 116 8.92 10.18 -9.57
N ALA A 117 8.30 11.32 -9.29
CA ALA A 117 8.52 12.55 -10.07
C ALA A 117 9.98 12.98 -10.01
N LYS A 118 10.63 12.84 -8.84
CA LYS A 118 12.04 13.19 -8.69
C LYS A 118 12.95 12.32 -9.56
N ARG A 119 12.53 11.10 -9.81
CA ARG A 119 13.35 10.13 -10.54
C ARG A 119 13.20 10.26 -12.05
N GLY A 120 12.22 11.05 -12.44
CA GLY A 120 11.97 11.43 -13.80
C GLY A 120 11.61 10.35 -14.72
#